data_8127a003763ff34b9b4c53486ab2a983
#
_entry.id   8127a003763ff34b9b4c53486ab2a983
#
_cell.length_a   1.000
_cell.length_b   1.000
_cell.length_c   1.000
_cell.angle_alpha   90.00
_cell.angle_beta   90.00
_cell.angle_gamma   90.00
#
_symmetry.space_group_name_H-M   'P 1'
#
loop_
_entity.id
_entity.type
_entity.pdbx_description
1 polymer ?
#
loop_
_entity_poly.entity_id
_entity_poly.type
_entity_poly.pdbx_seq_one_letter_code
_entity_poly.pdbx_strand_id
1 'polypeptide(L)'
;MKKMLSTAVVGLVVAAGSFVYAAVPEMRVTVSDSSGHAAYKGATDSNGSFATGNLKPGQYVVQFNAKRNDVQGSNYALVVSAGTKKVVANAVAGEKFAGGGVAMRIEVPGGANMVGLVASDLRTMMKNGKLLVWIPQRIGSNLPAHWAEADSADAKIAQTASSLSFKNLQDKQAQGVGLR
;
A
#
# COMPACT_ATOMS: atom_id res chain seq x y z
N MET A 1 3.20 -62.37 -30.39
CA MET A 1 4.06 -61.62 -29.46
C MET A 1 3.81 -60.14 -29.66
N LYS A 2 2.95 -59.51 -28.82
CA LYS A 2 2.64 -58.07 -28.85
C LYS A 2 3.45 -57.39 -27.77
N LYS A 3 4.40 -56.55 -28.16
CA LYS A 3 5.18 -55.70 -27.24
C LYS A 3 4.36 -54.46 -26.89
N MET A 4 3.93 -54.36 -25.62
CA MET A 4 3.33 -53.13 -25.06
C MET A 4 4.44 -52.13 -24.74
N LEU A 5 4.46 -50.99 -25.43
CA LEU A 5 5.28 -49.83 -25.09
C LEU A 5 4.54 -49.07 -24.01
N SER A 6 5.07 -49.07 -22.78
CA SER A 6 4.58 -48.23 -21.68
C SER A 6 5.23 -46.85 -21.78
N THR A 7 4.45 -45.84 -22.17
CA THR A 7 4.88 -44.44 -22.20
C THR A 7 4.63 -43.81 -20.82
N ALA A 8 5.71 -43.64 -20.06
CA ALA A 8 5.65 -42.89 -18.79
C ALA A 8 5.60 -41.41 -19.09
N VAL A 9 4.44 -40.77 -18.82
CA VAL A 9 4.30 -39.33 -18.86
C VAL A 9 4.78 -38.80 -17.52
N VAL A 10 5.96 -38.17 -17.51
CA VAL A 10 6.49 -37.42 -16.37
C VAL A 10 5.80 -36.06 -16.37
N GLY A 11 4.80 -35.90 -15.51
CA GLY A 11 4.13 -34.64 -15.28
C GLY A 11 5.03 -33.65 -14.50
N LEU A 12 5.57 -32.64 -15.18
CA LEU A 12 6.28 -31.53 -14.57
C LEU A 12 5.26 -30.64 -13.83
N VAL A 13 5.16 -30.78 -12.50
CA VAL A 13 4.37 -29.86 -11.65
C VAL A 13 5.19 -28.59 -11.47
N VAL A 14 4.88 -27.57 -12.26
CA VAL A 14 5.37 -26.22 -12.02
C VAL A 14 4.61 -25.66 -10.81
N ALA A 15 5.23 -25.69 -9.64
CA ALA A 15 4.74 -24.98 -8.47
C ALA A 15 4.87 -23.46 -8.75
N ALA A 16 3.81 -22.86 -9.24
CA ALA A 16 3.68 -21.41 -9.30
C ALA A 16 3.67 -20.89 -7.86
N GLY A 17 4.81 -20.46 -7.36
CA GLY A 17 4.94 -19.76 -6.09
C GLY A 17 4.14 -18.46 -6.17
N SER A 18 2.93 -18.46 -5.61
CA SER A 18 2.14 -17.25 -5.45
C SER A 18 2.90 -16.35 -4.48
N PHE A 19 3.48 -15.26 -4.98
CA PHE A 19 3.98 -14.18 -4.14
C PHE A 19 2.77 -13.55 -3.47
N VAL A 20 2.51 -13.92 -2.22
CA VAL A 20 1.52 -13.27 -1.39
C VAL A 20 2.12 -11.91 -1.00
N TYR A 21 1.88 -10.90 -1.83
CA TYR A 21 1.98 -9.53 -1.36
C TYR A 21 1.05 -9.40 -0.15
N ALA A 22 1.54 -8.79 0.92
CA ALA A 22 0.68 -8.47 2.04
C ALA A 22 -0.46 -7.61 1.50
N ALA A 23 -1.64 -8.20 1.39
CA ALA A 23 -2.80 -7.49 0.92
C ALA A 23 -3.02 -6.30 1.86
N VAL A 24 -3.10 -5.10 1.29
CA VAL A 24 -3.52 -3.93 2.04
C VAL A 24 -4.97 -4.19 2.44
N PRO A 25 -5.33 -4.08 3.72
CA PRO A 25 -6.71 -4.30 4.12
C PRO A 25 -7.62 -3.27 3.45
N GLU A 26 -8.83 -3.70 3.13
CA GLU A 26 -9.84 -2.81 2.59
C GLU A 26 -10.12 -1.66 3.58
N MET A 27 -9.92 -0.44 3.14
CA MET A 27 -10.20 0.76 3.93
C MET A 27 -11.39 1.52 3.36
N ARG A 28 -12.35 1.84 4.21
CA ARG A 28 -13.46 2.72 3.84
C ARG A 28 -12.93 4.13 3.62
N VAL A 29 -13.29 4.73 2.49
CA VAL A 29 -12.87 6.08 2.10
C VAL A 29 -14.09 6.98 2.02
N THR A 30 -14.04 8.13 2.71
CA THR A 30 -15.03 9.19 2.62
C THR A 30 -14.33 10.48 2.21
N VAL A 31 -14.79 11.12 1.15
CA VAL A 31 -14.31 12.44 0.72
C VAL A 31 -15.41 13.45 0.98
N SER A 32 -15.14 14.44 1.82
CA SER A 32 -16.09 15.49 2.19
C SER A 32 -15.58 16.85 1.71
N ASP A 33 -16.50 17.70 1.27
CA ASP A 33 -16.22 19.09 0.93
C ASP A 33 -16.04 19.96 2.18
N SER A 34 -15.77 21.24 1.99
CA SER A 34 -15.59 22.22 3.08
C SER A 34 -16.85 22.44 3.94
N SER A 35 -18.02 22.08 3.44
CA SER A 35 -19.30 22.14 4.17
C SER A 35 -19.60 20.86 4.95
N GLY A 36 -18.72 19.85 4.85
CA GLY A 36 -18.88 18.55 5.50
C GLY A 36 -19.77 17.57 4.72
N HIS A 37 -20.27 17.94 3.53
CA HIS A 37 -21.05 17.02 2.70
C HIS A 37 -20.12 16.00 2.05
N ALA A 38 -20.52 14.72 2.07
CA ALA A 38 -19.78 13.66 1.44
C ALA A 38 -19.95 13.75 -0.09
N ALA A 39 -18.86 14.10 -0.78
CA ALA A 39 -18.78 14.09 -2.24
C ALA A 39 -18.50 12.70 -2.80
N TYR A 40 -17.89 11.82 -1.99
CA TYR A 40 -17.61 10.42 -2.37
C TYR A 40 -17.61 9.53 -1.13
N LYS A 41 -18.16 8.32 -1.29
CA LYS A 41 -18.06 7.23 -0.32
C LYS A 41 -17.73 5.94 -1.06
N GLY A 42 -16.71 5.25 -0.64
CA GLY A 42 -16.27 3.98 -1.23
C GLY A 42 -15.27 3.27 -0.34
N ALA A 43 -14.51 2.39 -0.94
CA ALA A 43 -13.43 1.67 -0.29
C ALA A 43 -12.22 1.59 -1.22
N THR A 44 -11.05 1.26 -0.65
CA THR A 44 -9.88 0.90 -1.44
C THR A 44 -10.07 -0.48 -2.07
N ASP A 45 -9.48 -0.69 -3.24
CA ASP A 45 -9.39 -2.00 -3.87
C ASP A 45 -8.33 -2.90 -3.18
N SER A 46 -8.13 -4.11 -3.71
CA SER A 46 -7.12 -5.07 -3.21
C SER A 46 -5.68 -4.56 -3.30
N ASN A 47 -5.41 -3.53 -4.10
CA ASN A 47 -4.11 -2.87 -4.23
C ASN A 47 -3.98 -1.66 -3.29
N GLY A 48 -5.00 -1.37 -2.49
CA GLY A 48 -5.06 -0.21 -1.62
C GLY A 48 -5.43 1.10 -2.34
N SER A 49 -5.88 1.04 -3.60
CA SER A 49 -6.18 2.22 -4.40
C SER A 49 -7.66 2.59 -4.35
N PHE A 50 -7.97 3.88 -4.49
CA PHE A 50 -9.31 4.38 -4.75
C PHE A 50 -9.27 5.52 -5.77
N ALA A 51 -10.38 5.73 -6.46
CA ALA A 51 -10.58 6.85 -7.36
C ALA A 51 -12.00 7.39 -7.24
N THR A 52 -12.14 8.72 -7.28
CA THR A 52 -13.45 9.38 -7.35
C THR A 52 -13.81 9.69 -8.80
N GLY A 53 -15.05 10.06 -9.06
CA GLY A 53 -15.38 10.82 -10.26
C GLY A 53 -14.80 12.24 -10.21
N ASN A 54 -15.14 13.05 -11.23
CA ASN A 54 -14.76 14.46 -11.26
C ASN A 54 -15.40 15.21 -10.08
N LEU A 55 -14.59 15.91 -9.33
CA LEU A 55 -15.00 16.75 -8.19
C LEU A 55 -15.04 18.22 -8.62
N LYS A 56 -15.89 19.00 -7.98
CA LYS A 56 -15.87 20.47 -8.14
C LYS A 56 -14.57 21.04 -7.56
N PRO A 57 -14.10 22.21 -8.04
CA PRO A 57 -12.96 22.89 -7.41
C PRO A 57 -13.23 23.19 -5.95
N GLY A 58 -12.25 22.99 -5.09
CA GLY A 58 -12.39 23.32 -3.67
C GLY A 58 -11.50 22.51 -2.74
N GLN A 59 -11.67 22.79 -1.46
CA GLN A 59 -10.99 22.08 -0.38
C GLN A 59 -11.80 20.84 0.01
N TYR A 60 -11.11 19.70 0.13
CA TYR A 60 -11.69 18.43 0.53
C TYR A 60 -10.92 17.79 1.66
N VAL A 61 -11.63 17.00 2.46
CA VAL A 61 -11.06 16.12 3.48
C VAL A 61 -11.31 14.69 3.06
N VAL A 62 -10.23 13.92 2.92
CA VAL A 62 -10.27 12.49 2.64
C VAL A 62 -10.04 11.75 3.95
N GLN A 63 -11.02 10.96 4.37
CA GLN A 63 -10.95 10.18 5.59
C GLN A 63 -10.89 8.68 5.26
N PHE A 64 -9.92 8.01 5.87
CA PHE A 64 -9.71 6.57 5.76
C PHE A 64 -10.07 5.90 7.08
N ASN A 65 -10.91 4.86 7.03
CA ASN A 65 -11.29 4.06 8.19
C ASN A 65 -11.12 2.58 7.87
N ALA A 66 -10.66 1.81 8.85
CA ALA A 66 -10.52 0.37 8.76
C ALA A 66 -11.04 -0.32 10.02
N LYS A 67 -11.29 -1.63 9.94
CA LYS A 67 -11.55 -2.45 11.11
C LYS A 67 -10.24 -2.64 11.90
N ARG A 68 -10.33 -2.64 13.22
CA ARG A 68 -9.16 -2.73 14.11
C ARG A 68 -8.29 -3.95 13.81
N ASN A 69 -8.90 -5.12 13.65
CA ASN A 69 -8.19 -6.38 13.46
C ASN A 69 -7.43 -6.45 12.14
N ASP A 70 -7.86 -5.66 11.14
CA ASP A 70 -7.27 -5.68 9.80
C ASP A 70 -5.98 -4.84 9.73
N VAL A 71 -5.81 -3.86 10.61
CA VAL A 71 -4.75 -2.84 10.55
C VAL A 71 -3.82 -2.84 11.77
N GLN A 72 -4.15 -3.58 12.81
CA GLN A 72 -3.41 -3.58 14.07
C GLN A 72 -1.95 -4.03 13.87
N GLY A 73 -1.00 -3.33 14.49
CA GLY A 73 0.42 -3.65 14.48
C GLY A 73 1.13 -3.38 13.15
N SER A 74 0.47 -2.69 12.21
CA SER A 74 1.07 -2.29 10.92
C SER A 74 1.15 -0.76 10.81
N ASN A 75 2.12 -0.29 10.03
CA ASN A 75 2.19 1.10 9.60
C ASN A 75 1.82 1.21 8.12
N TYR A 76 1.24 2.33 7.76
CA TYR A 76 0.78 2.60 6.40
C TYR A 76 1.30 3.93 5.88
N ALA A 77 1.57 3.96 4.59
CA ALA A 77 1.77 5.20 3.85
C ALA A 77 0.50 5.52 3.05
N LEU A 78 0.10 6.77 3.07
CA LEU A 78 -1.07 7.28 2.36
C LEU A 78 -0.63 8.31 1.35
N VAL A 79 -1.11 8.22 0.15
CA VAL A 79 -0.93 9.21 -0.91
C VAL A 79 -2.30 9.57 -1.46
N VAL A 80 -2.60 10.86 -1.51
CA VAL A 80 -3.81 11.37 -2.17
C VAL A 80 -3.42 12.44 -3.16
N SER A 81 -3.90 12.36 -4.38
CA SER A 81 -3.63 13.33 -5.45
C SER A 81 -4.90 13.76 -6.15
N ALA A 82 -4.94 15.01 -6.59
CA ALA A 82 -6.00 15.59 -7.38
C ALA A 82 -5.37 16.56 -8.40
N GLY A 83 -5.36 16.20 -9.68
CA GLY A 83 -4.61 16.92 -10.70
C GLY A 83 -3.13 17.04 -10.35
N THR A 84 -2.62 18.27 -10.21
CA THR A 84 -1.21 18.53 -9.83
C THR A 84 -0.97 18.56 -8.32
N LYS A 85 -2.03 18.54 -7.50
CA LYS A 85 -1.92 18.57 -6.05
C LYS A 85 -1.73 17.17 -5.50
N LYS A 86 -0.85 17.03 -4.50
CA LYS A 86 -0.53 15.76 -3.85
C LYS A 86 -0.27 15.96 -2.37
N VAL A 87 -0.81 15.07 -1.54
CA VAL A 87 -0.58 15.02 -0.10
C VAL A 87 -0.14 13.62 0.27
N VAL A 88 0.87 13.52 1.14
CA VAL A 88 1.46 12.25 1.57
C VAL A 88 1.50 12.21 3.09
N ALA A 89 1.13 11.09 3.68
CA ALA A 89 1.35 10.78 5.09
C ALA A 89 2.08 9.44 5.19
N ASN A 90 3.22 9.44 5.86
CA ASN A 90 4.07 8.26 6.03
C ASN A 90 3.98 7.73 7.46
N ALA A 91 4.25 6.44 7.63
CA ALA A 91 4.34 5.76 8.92
C ALA A 91 3.10 5.99 9.83
N VAL A 92 1.92 5.97 9.23
CA VAL A 92 0.66 6.11 9.96
C VAL A 92 0.34 4.78 10.65
N ALA A 93 0.29 4.77 11.97
CA ALA A 93 -0.05 3.57 12.75
C ALA A 93 -1.46 3.09 12.43
N GLY A 94 -1.62 1.79 12.23
CA GLY A 94 -2.88 1.15 11.84
C GLY A 94 -4.02 1.42 12.81
N GLU A 95 -3.73 1.52 14.11
CA GLU A 95 -4.70 1.79 15.16
C GLU A 95 -5.46 3.12 14.94
N LYS A 96 -4.82 4.10 14.27
CA LYS A 96 -5.46 5.39 13.94
C LYS A 96 -6.63 5.21 12.98
N PHE A 97 -6.56 4.27 12.05
CA PHE A 97 -7.64 4.00 11.11
C PHE A 97 -8.87 3.39 11.79
N ALA A 98 -8.67 2.60 12.86
CA ALA A 98 -9.75 2.02 13.65
C ALA A 98 -10.30 2.98 14.73
N GLY A 99 -9.49 3.90 15.22
CA GLY A 99 -9.80 4.79 16.34
C GLY A 99 -10.53 6.09 15.96
N GLY A 100 -11.05 6.21 14.74
CA GLY A 100 -11.71 7.45 14.29
C GLY A 100 -11.33 7.79 12.84
N GLY A 101 -10.38 7.06 12.28
CA GLY A 101 -9.90 7.25 10.93
C GLY A 101 -8.72 8.22 10.83
N VAL A 102 -8.11 8.22 9.66
CA VAL A 102 -7.03 9.13 9.28
C VAL A 102 -7.56 10.10 8.25
N ALA A 103 -7.46 11.39 8.52
CA ALA A 103 -7.96 12.44 7.65
C ALA A 103 -6.81 13.20 6.99
N MET A 104 -6.92 13.42 5.69
CA MET A 104 -5.98 14.21 4.88
C MET A 104 -6.74 15.32 4.17
N ARG A 105 -6.20 16.54 4.19
CA ARG A 105 -6.79 17.68 3.49
C ARG A 105 -6.09 17.91 2.17
N ILE A 106 -6.86 18.08 1.09
CA ILE A 106 -6.34 18.32 -0.24
C ILE A 106 -7.21 19.37 -0.97
N GLU A 107 -6.56 20.19 -1.77
CA GLU A 107 -7.22 21.11 -2.70
C GLU A 107 -7.40 20.41 -4.05
N VAL A 108 -8.63 20.41 -4.56
CA VAL A 108 -8.95 19.89 -5.89
C VAL A 108 -9.03 21.03 -6.87
N PRO A 109 -8.14 21.10 -7.88
CA PRO A 109 -8.29 22.06 -8.98
C PRO A 109 -9.49 21.68 -9.86
N GLY A 110 -10.01 22.63 -10.63
CA GLY A 110 -11.25 22.45 -11.36
C GLY A 110 -11.33 21.22 -12.24
N GLY A 111 -12.42 20.46 -12.10
CA GLY A 111 -12.74 19.32 -12.95
C GLY A 111 -11.84 18.10 -12.80
N ALA A 112 -11.10 17.98 -11.72
CA ALA A 112 -10.18 16.86 -11.49
C ALA A 112 -10.86 15.74 -10.69
N ASN A 113 -10.53 14.49 -11.05
CA ASN A 113 -10.76 13.35 -10.18
C ASN A 113 -9.68 13.30 -9.08
N MET A 114 -10.03 12.69 -7.97
CA MET A 114 -9.10 12.40 -6.89
C MET A 114 -8.77 10.92 -6.92
N VAL A 115 -7.48 10.61 -6.79
CA VAL A 115 -6.98 9.24 -6.65
C VAL A 115 -6.17 9.13 -5.36
N GLY A 116 -6.23 7.97 -4.74
CA GLY A 116 -5.41 7.72 -3.56
C GLY A 116 -4.89 6.30 -3.53
N LEU A 117 -3.80 6.14 -2.79
CA LEU A 117 -3.15 4.87 -2.56
C LEU A 117 -2.86 4.74 -1.07
N VAL A 118 -3.20 3.61 -0.51
CA VAL A 118 -2.76 3.14 0.79
C VAL A 118 -1.78 2.01 0.54
N ALA A 119 -0.57 2.14 1.07
CA ALA A 119 0.43 1.08 1.01
C ALA A 119 0.78 0.65 2.43
N SER A 120 0.87 -0.64 2.67
CA SER A 120 1.44 -1.17 3.91
C SER A 120 2.91 -0.77 3.92
N ASP A 121 3.31 0.01 4.93
CA ASP A 121 4.70 0.13 5.30
C ASP A 121 5.12 -1.19 5.97
N LEU A 122 6.33 -1.36 6.38
CA LEU A 122 6.82 -2.64 6.89
C LEU A 122 5.85 -3.28 7.91
N ARG A 123 5.59 -4.59 7.77
CA ARG A 123 4.86 -5.36 8.79
C ARG A 123 5.63 -5.27 10.11
N THR A 124 4.97 -4.84 11.17
CA THR A 124 5.56 -4.76 12.51
C THR A 124 4.79 -5.66 13.48
N MET A 125 5.47 -6.21 14.46
CA MET A 125 4.87 -6.96 15.57
C MET A 125 5.61 -6.68 16.88
N MET A 126 4.88 -6.71 17.99
CA MET A 126 5.49 -6.72 19.32
C MET A 126 5.71 -8.17 19.78
N LYS A 127 6.94 -8.51 20.13
CA LYS A 127 7.29 -9.80 20.72
C LYS A 127 8.28 -9.59 21.87
N ASN A 128 7.93 -10.10 23.04
CA ASN A 128 8.75 -9.97 24.26
C ASN A 128 9.15 -8.51 24.58
N GLY A 129 8.24 -7.54 24.40
CA GLY A 129 8.51 -6.13 24.64
C GLY A 129 9.36 -5.43 23.58
N LYS A 130 9.77 -6.12 22.53
CA LYS A 130 10.53 -5.57 21.42
C LYS A 130 9.67 -5.41 20.18
N LEU A 131 9.84 -4.29 19.49
CA LEU A 131 9.23 -4.05 18.19
C LEU A 131 10.04 -4.76 17.11
N LEU A 132 9.42 -5.71 16.41
CA LEU A 132 10.00 -6.41 15.28
C LEU A 132 9.41 -5.88 13.98
N VAL A 133 10.24 -5.86 12.94
CA VAL A 133 9.90 -5.47 11.58
C VAL A 133 10.13 -6.65 10.66
N TRP A 134 9.20 -6.92 9.77
CA TRP A 134 9.35 -7.95 8.75
C TRP A 134 10.24 -7.44 7.62
N ILE A 135 11.35 -8.13 7.40
CA ILE A 135 12.29 -7.86 6.31
C ILE A 135 12.00 -8.86 5.18
N PRO A 136 11.48 -8.41 4.04
CA PRO A 136 11.26 -9.28 2.89
C PRO A 136 12.61 -9.72 2.30
N GLN A 137 12.64 -10.90 1.71
CA GLN A 137 13.81 -11.36 0.95
C GLN A 137 14.10 -10.37 -0.19
N ARG A 138 15.35 -9.97 -0.32
CA ARG A 138 15.79 -9.07 -1.40
C ARG A 138 16.39 -9.88 -2.54
N ILE A 139 16.15 -9.41 -3.76
CA ILE A 139 16.82 -9.95 -4.95
C ILE A 139 18.32 -9.73 -4.80
N GLY A 140 19.11 -10.80 -4.94
CA GLY A 140 20.56 -10.77 -4.75
C GLY A 140 21.05 -10.94 -3.31
N SER A 141 20.15 -11.14 -2.32
CA SER A 141 20.50 -11.48 -0.94
C SER A 141 20.32 -12.98 -0.70
N ASN A 142 21.27 -13.59 -0.03
CA ASN A 142 21.17 -14.97 0.44
C ASN A 142 20.36 -15.13 1.74
N LEU A 143 19.90 -14.00 2.32
CA LEU A 143 19.09 -14.02 3.53
C LEU A 143 17.62 -14.22 3.16
N PRO A 144 16.94 -15.22 3.74
CA PRO A 144 15.50 -15.39 3.59
C PRO A 144 14.74 -14.23 4.26
N ALA A 145 13.47 -14.07 3.92
CA ALA A 145 12.59 -13.16 4.62
C ALA A 145 12.52 -13.51 6.12
N HIS A 146 12.65 -12.52 7.00
CA HIS A 146 12.75 -12.73 8.46
C HIS A 146 12.25 -11.54 9.26
N TRP A 147 11.99 -11.77 10.56
CA TRP A 147 11.71 -10.73 11.53
C TRP A 147 13.00 -10.19 12.15
N ALA A 148 13.19 -8.88 12.15
CA ALA A 148 14.34 -8.21 12.77
C ALA A 148 13.86 -7.16 13.77
N GLU A 149 14.67 -6.83 14.77
CA GLU A 149 14.37 -5.72 15.69
C GLU A 149 14.34 -4.39 14.92
N ALA A 150 13.41 -3.50 15.27
CA ALA A 150 13.18 -2.25 14.52
C ALA A 150 14.38 -1.30 14.50
N ASP A 151 15.27 -1.42 15.48
CA ASP A 151 16.55 -0.68 15.61
C ASP A 151 17.75 -1.37 14.95
N SER A 152 17.57 -2.60 14.43
CA SER A 152 18.62 -3.34 13.74
C SER A 152 19.07 -2.67 12.45
N ALA A 153 20.28 -2.97 12.00
CA ALA A 153 20.82 -2.48 10.73
C ALA A 153 19.93 -2.92 9.54
N ASP A 154 19.45 -4.16 9.54
CA ASP A 154 18.60 -4.71 8.48
C ASP A 154 17.25 -4.00 8.41
N ALA A 155 16.63 -3.69 9.55
CA ALA A 155 15.39 -2.93 9.61
C ALA A 155 15.59 -1.50 9.08
N LYS A 156 16.65 -0.81 9.46
CA LYS A 156 16.98 0.53 8.96
C LYS A 156 17.21 0.56 7.45
N ILE A 157 17.93 -0.44 6.92
CA ILE A 157 18.14 -0.58 5.48
C ILE A 157 16.81 -0.87 4.75
N ALA A 158 15.94 -1.72 5.33
CA ALA A 158 14.63 -2.02 4.74
C ALA A 158 13.71 -0.79 4.73
N GLN A 159 13.70 -0.01 5.81
CA GLN A 159 12.96 1.27 5.88
C GLN A 159 13.45 2.27 4.84
N THR A 160 14.76 2.41 4.67
CA THR A 160 15.36 3.28 3.66
C THR A 160 15.03 2.80 2.24
N ALA A 161 15.06 1.50 1.99
CA ALA A 161 14.73 0.92 0.69
C ALA A 161 13.23 1.08 0.34
N SER A 162 12.32 0.97 1.30
CA SER A 162 10.89 1.21 1.10
C SER A 162 10.61 2.69 0.81
N SER A 163 11.26 3.61 1.51
CA SER A 163 11.15 5.06 1.25
C SER A 163 11.73 5.46 -0.12
N LEU A 164 12.84 4.83 -0.54
CA LEU A 164 13.42 5.01 -1.87
C LEU A 164 12.53 4.45 -2.98
N SER A 165 11.80 3.35 -2.72
CA SER A 165 10.83 2.81 -3.67
C SER A 165 9.68 3.78 -3.93
N PHE A 166 9.19 4.46 -2.91
CA PHE A 166 8.18 5.52 -3.07
C PHE A 166 8.74 6.73 -3.83
N LYS A 167 9.98 7.15 -3.54
CA LYS A 167 10.65 8.24 -4.26
C LYS A 167 10.87 7.89 -5.74
N ASN A 168 11.29 6.66 -6.03
CA ASN A 168 11.47 6.17 -7.40
C ASN A 168 10.15 6.08 -8.18
N LEU A 169 9.02 5.79 -7.52
CA LEU A 169 7.70 5.86 -8.15
C LEU A 169 7.29 7.31 -8.44
N GLN A 170 7.66 8.25 -7.58
CA GLN A 170 7.44 9.69 -7.83
C GLN A 170 8.24 10.19 -9.02
N ASP A 171 9.52 9.81 -9.11
CA ASP A 171 10.42 10.23 -10.17
C ASP A 171 10.03 9.63 -11.53
N LYS A 172 9.54 8.38 -11.56
CA LYS A 172 9.03 7.75 -12.79
C LYS A 172 7.72 8.37 -13.27
N GLN A 173 6.84 8.79 -12.38
CA GLN A 173 5.62 9.52 -12.76
C GLN A 173 5.92 10.93 -13.28
N ALA A 174 6.93 11.60 -12.75
CA ALA A 174 7.39 12.89 -13.22
C ALA A 174 8.09 12.82 -14.60
N GLN A 175 8.77 11.71 -14.91
CA GLN A 175 9.44 11.48 -16.20
C GLN A 175 8.49 11.01 -17.30
N GLY A 176 7.29 10.48 -16.96
CA GLY A 176 6.30 10.01 -17.94
C GLY A 176 5.49 11.10 -18.66
N VAL A 177 5.71 12.36 -18.34
CA VAL A 177 5.01 13.52 -18.99
C VAL A 177 5.78 14.09 -20.19
N GLY A 178 6.84 13.44 -20.63
CA GLY A 178 7.74 13.94 -21.66
C GLY A 178 7.87 13.09 -22.92
N LEU A 179 6.79 12.50 -23.44
CA LEU A 179 6.80 11.95 -24.80
C LEU A 179 5.61 12.47 -25.59
N ARG A 180 5.93 13.44 -26.45
CA ARG A 180 5.12 13.83 -27.61
C ARG A 180 5.15 12.72 -28.65
#